data_3228f2523943e5bc8b7c1bcf171ecaaa
#
_entry.id   3228f2523943e5bc8b7c1bcf171ecaaa
#
_cell.length_a   1.000
_cell.length_b   1.000
_cell.length_c   1.000
_cell.angle_alpha   90.00
_cell.angle_beta   90.00
_cell.angle_gamma   90.00
#
_symmetry.space_group_name_H-M   'P 1'
#
loop_
_entity.id
_entity.type
_entity.pdbx_description
1 polymer ?
#
loop_
_entity_poly.entity_id
_entity_poly.type
_entity_poly.pdbx_seq_one_letter_code
_entity_poly.pdbx_strand_id
1 'polypeptide(L)'
;MTTARRSCRVADPRGLAWVAATVALCAASAPALAQNASAPAILDGAVAAFHRATTLRADFTQYLRDPMVGSSDTSSGEFLRQSPGKFAFRWRHPAGDVILADGQVLWAYLPSSSPGQAVRSTLTGRPGESADVLAEFLDDPAQRFLVSYVRPDSVGARPADELALVPRQQGTLPYRRVLIWVDRADSLVRRVEINEGSGAVRRILLDQIRVNVPIPASAFMFRPPKGVRVVDASH
;
A
#
# COMPACT_ATOMS: atom_id res chain seq x y z
N MET A 1 -81.14 -34.13 65.12
CA MET A 1 -82.33 -34.55 64.32
C MET A 1 -82.00 -34.38 62.85
N THR A 2 -82.05 -35.46 62.15
CA THR A 2 -82.42 -35.67 60.76
C THR A 2 -81.36 -35.41 59.73
N THR A 3 -80.65 -36.49 59.34
CA THR A 3 -80.87 -37.28 58.11
C THR A 3 -80.85 -36.45 56.81
N ALA A 4 -80.20 -36.74 55.86
CA ALA A 4 -79.79 -37.86 55.07
C ALA A 4 -79.32 -37.43 53.66
N ARG A 5 -78.57 -38.19 53.10
CA ARG A 5 -78.46 -38.86 51.81
C ARG A 5 -77.60 -38.22 50.72
N ARG A 6 -76.55 -38.95 50.56
CA ARG A 6 -76.04 -39.57 49.30
C ARG A 6 -76.56 -39.09 47.97
N SER A 7 -75.59 -38.74 47.11
CA SER A 7 -75.64 -39.24 45.74
C SER A 7 -74.28 -39.18 45.14
N CYS A 8 -73.76 -40.36 44.73
CA CYS A 8 -72.61 -40.58 43.81
C CYS A 8 -73.06 -40.19 42.40
N ARG A 9 -72.22 -39.55 41.65
CA ARG A 9 -72.12 -39.73 40.17
C ARG A 9 -70.61 -39.51 39.74
N VAL A 10 -70.02 -40.58 39.47
CA VAL A 10 -69.43 -41.10 38.21
C VAL A 10 -68.71 -40.07 37.30
N ALA A 11 -67.46 -40.34 37.20
CA ALA A 11 -66.45 -39.94 36.25
C ALA A 11 -66.92 -39.42 34.85
N ASP A 12 -66.17 -38.45 34.36
CA ASP A 12 -65.91 -38.35 32.95
C ASP A 12 -64.45 -37.85 32.71
N PRO A 13 -63.58 -38.62 32.04
CA PRO A 13 -62.20 -38.28 31.76
C PRO A 13 -62.07 -37.81 30.33
N ARG A 14 -62.07 -36.52 30.07
CA ARG A 14 -61.62 -35.99 28.77
C ARG A 14 -61.27 -34.52 28.89
N GLY A 15 -60.00 -34.20 28.94
CA GLY A 15 -59.49 -32.83 28.88
C GLY A 15 -57.98 -32.83 28.84
N LEU A 16 -57.38 -33.45 27.81
CA LEU A 16 -55.97 -33.26 27.50
C LEU A 16 -55.75 -31.82 27.08
N ALA A 17 -55.34 -30.96 27.97
CA ALA A 17 -54.81 -29.65 27.65
C ALA A 17 -53.36 -29.79 27.18
N TRP A 18 -53.13 -29.64 25.88
CA TRP A 18 -51.79 -29.52 25.27
C TRP A 18 -51.20 -28.19 25.69
N VAL A 19 -50.25 -28.18 26.60
CA VAL A 19 -49.38 -27.04 26.84
C VAL A 19 -48.28 -27.06 25.77
N ALA A 20 -48.49 -26.27 24.73
CA ALA A 20 -47.45 -26.01 23.75
C ALA A 20 -46.36 -25.14 24.37
N ALA A 21 -45.27 -25.73 24.81
CA ALA A 21 -44.08 -25.01 25.24
C ALA A 21 -43.38 -24.46 23.98
N THR A 22 -43.60 -23.20 23.68
CA THR A 22 -42.84 -22.45 22.66
C THR A 22 -41.45 -22.18 23.24
N VAL A 23 -40.48 -22.99 22.84
CA VAL A 23 -39.04 -22.73 23.04
C VAL A 23 -38.68 -21.60 22.10
N ALA A 24 -38.59 -20.37 22.57
CA ALA A 24 -38.01 -19.25 21.84
C ALA A 24 -36.49 -19.47 21.76
N LEU A 25 -36.04 -19.92 20.60
CA LEU A 25 -34.62 -20.02 20.27
C LEU A 25 -34.06 -18.61 20.04
N CYS A 26 -33.55 -17.98 21.10
CA CYS A 26 -32.76 -16.76 20.99
C CYS A 26 -31.46 -17.11 20.27
N ALA A 27 -31.44 -16.91 18.95
CA ALA A 27 -30.19 -16.89 18.21
C ALA A 27 -29.37 -15.70 18.69
N ALA A 28 -28.45 -15.96 19.62
CA ALA A 28 -27.43 -14.99 19.99
C ALA A 28 -26.56 -14.75 18.77
N SER A 29 -26.82 -13.63 18.06
CA SER A 29 -25.91 -13.12 17.04
C SER A 29 -24.63 -12.71 17.75
N ALA A 30 -23.65 -13.62 17.81
CA ALA A 30 -22.31 -13.27 18.22
C ALA A 30 -21.81 -12.15 17.28
N PRO A 31 -21.35 -11.01 17.81
CA PRO A 31 -20.72 -10.02 16.97
C PRO A 31 -19.52 -10.72 16.31
N ALA A 32 -19.53 -10.79 14.98
CA ALA A 32 -18.35 -11.19 14.25
C ALA A 32 -17.28 -10.17 14.61
N LEU A 33 -16.36 -10.55 15.49
CA LEU A 33 -15.13 -9.81 15.72
C LEU A 33 -14.47 -9.71 14.36
N ALA A 34 -14.54 -8.54 13.75
CA ALA A 34 -13.76 -8.23 12.57
C ALA A 34 -12.30 -8.49 12.95
N GLN A 35 -11.76 -9.63 12.54
CA GLN A 35 -10.36 -9.95 12.72
C GLN A 35 -9.60 -8.90 11.92
N ASN A 36 -9.06 -7.90 12.61
CA ASN A 36 -8.13 -6.96 12.00
C ASN A 36 -6.99 -7.81 11.44
N ALA A 37 -6.84 -7.81 10.12
CA ALA A 37 -5.77 -8.55 9.48
C ALA A 37 -4.44 -8.14 10.12
N SER A 38 -3.59 -9.12 10.42
CA SER A 38 -2.27 -8.83 11.01
C SER A 38 -1.42 -8.03 10.04
N ALA A 39 -0.48 -7.24 10.54
CA ALA A 39 0.41 -6.46 9.68
C ALA A 39 1.12 -7.29 8.60
N PRO A 40 1.63 -8.51 8.90
CA PRO A 40 2.15 -9.40 7.87
C PRO A 40 1.11 -9.76 6.81
N ALA A 41 -0.12 -10.10 7.18
CA ALA A 41 -1.15 -10.49 6.22
C ALA A 41 -1.56 -9.32 5.30
N ILE A 42 -1.61 -8.08 5.81
CA ILE A 42 -1.86 -6.88 4.99
C ILE A 42 -0.70 -6.65 4.03
N LEU A 43 0.54 -6.79 4.51
CA LEU A 43 1.74 -6.66 3.67
C LEU A 43 1.77 -7.74 2.58
N ASP A 44 1.48 -9.00 2.91
CA ASP A 44 1.42 -10.10 1.94
C ASP A 44 0.36 -9.83 0.86
N GLY A 45 -0.77 -9.25 1.25
CA GLY A 45 -1.79 -8.77 0.31
C GLY A 45 -1.26 -7.71 -0.66
N ALA A 46 -0.50 -6.73 -0.14
CA ALA A 46 0.11 -5.68 -0.96
C ALA A 46 1.19 -6.24 -1.90
N VAL A 47 2.03 -7.14 -1.42
CA VAL A 47 3.04 -7.85 -2.24
C VAL A 47 2.36 -8.65 -3.35
N ALA A 48 1.32 -9.40 -3.03
CA ALA A 48 0.57 -10.15 -4.03
C ALA A 48 -0.10 -9.24 -5.06
N ALA A 49 -0.66 -8.09 -4.65
CA ALA A 49 -1.23 -7.11 -5.58
C ALA A 49 -0.16 -6.50 -6.49
N PHE A 50 1.00 -6.17 -5.93
CA PHE A 50 2.16 -5.64 -6.67
C PHE A 50 2.66 -6.63 -7.74
N HIS A 51 2.82 -7.92 -7.40
CA HIS A 51 3.29 -8.92 -8.34
C HIS A 51 2.25 -9.31 -9.40
N ARG A 52 0.94 -9.24 -9.09
CA ARG A 52 -0.12 -9.42 -10.09
C ARG A 52 -0.20 -8.28 -11.10
N ALA A 53 0.26 -7.08 -10.74
CA ALA A 53 0.27 -5.93 -11.62
C ALA A 53 1.47 -6.00 -12.58
N THR A 54 1.27 -6.55 -13.79
CA THR A 54 2.28 -6.57 -14.85
C THR A 54 2.63 -5.17 -15.34
N THR A 55 1.63 -4.27 -15.36
CA THR A 55 1.81 -2.83 -15.60
C THR A 55 1.05 -2.03 -14.57
N LEU A 56 1.57 -0.85 -14.24
CA LEU A 56 0.90 0.13 -13.38
C LEU A 56 1.13 1.52 -13.95
N ARG A 57 0.07 2.31 -13.98
CA ARG A 57 0.09 3.74 -14.29
C ARG A 57 -0.62 4.49 -13.18
N ALA A 58 0.00 5.55 -12.68
CA ALA A 58 -0.58 6.40 -11.65
C ALA A 58 -0.15 7.86 -11.84
N ASP A 59 -0.94 8.78 -11.34
CA ASP A 59 -0.47 10.12 -11.04
C ASP A 59 0.23 10.08 -9.68
N PHE A 60 1.36 10.79 -9.54
CA PHE A 60 2.01 10.93 -8.25
C PHE A 60 2.08 12.39 -7.81
N THR A 61 2.01 12.58 -6.49
CA THR A 61 2.40 13.82 -5.82
C THR A 61 3.43 13.48 -4.76
N GLN A 62 4.57 14.15 -4.80
CA GLN A 62 5.66 13.98 -3.85
C GLN A 62 5.79 15.23 -3.00
N TYR A 63 5.89 15.05 -1.70
CA TYR A 63 6.24 16.06 -0.71
C TYR A 63 7.59 15.70 -0.12
N LEU A 64 8.53 16.59 -0.24
CA LEU A 64 9.85 16.48 0.37
C LEU A 64 9.97 17.57 1.45
N ARG A 65 10.27 17.17 2.66
CA ARG A 65 10.62 18.08 3.75
C ARG A 65 12.02 17.76 4.23
N ASP A 66 12.89 18.72 4.12
CA ASP A 66 14.25 18.62 4.65
C ASP A 66 14.41 19.60 5.84
N PRO A 67 14.48 19.08 7.09
CA PRO A 67 14.61 19.92 8.26
C PRO A 67 15.99 20.57 8.39
N MET A 68 17.03 20.05 7.74
CA MET A 68 18.37 20.61 7.81
C MET A 68 18.50 21.90 6.99
N VAL A 69 17.80 21.97 5.86
CA VAL A 69 17.78 23.19 5.00
C VAL A 69 16.54 24.04 5.25
N GLY A 70 15.60 23.54 6.07
CA GLY A 70 14.34 24.23 6.36
C GLY A 70 13.40 24.32 5.14
N SER A 71 13.64 23.52 4.09
CA SER A 71 12.85 23.52 2.86
C SER A 71 11.73 22.49 2.89
N SER A 72 10.67 22.82 2.16
CA SER A 72 9.62 21.88 1.82
C SER A 72 9.23 22.09 0.37
N ASP A 73 9.32 21.04 -0.42
CA ASP A 73 9.02 21.05 -1.84
C ASP A 73 7.90 20.09 -2.19
N THR A 74 7.07 20.52 -3.14
CA THR A 74 6.02 19.68 -3.70
C THR A 74 6.27 19.51 -5.19
N SER A 75 6.26 18.26 -5.63
CA SER A 75 6.40 17.92 -7.03
C SER A 75 5.32 16.91 -7.43
N SER A 76 5.00 16.85 -8.73
CA SER A 76 3.97 15.95 -9.21
C SER A 76 4.23 15.51 -10.65
N GLY A 77 3.64 14.39 -11.03
CA GLY A 77 3.84 13.84 -12.35
C GLY A 77 3.10 12.54 -12.59
N GLU A 78 3.66 11.73 -13.46
CA GLU A 78 3.17 10.42 -13.82
C GLU A 78 4.19 9.35 -13.42
N PHE A 79 3.71 8.31 -12.76
CA PHE A 79 4.47 7.09 -12.47
C PHE A 79 3.97 5.96 -13.35
N LEU A 80 4.90 5.32 -14.04
CA LEU A 80 4.68 4.18 -14.90
C LEU A 80 5.57 3.04 -14.45
N ARG A 81 5.03 1.84 -14.45
CA ARG A 81 5.78 0.61 -14.14
C ARG A 81 5.38 -0.51 -15.11
N GLN A 82 6.35 -1.31 -15.53
CA GLN A 82 6.15 -2.55 -16.27
C GLN A 82 7.14 -3.59 -15.76
N SER A 83 6.62 -4.68 -15.23
CA SER A 83 7.42 -5.83 -14.77
C SER A 83 8.01 -6.59 -15.97
N PRO A 84 9.25 -7.11 -15.88
CA PRO A 84 10.20 -6.84 -14.81
C PRO A 84 11.04 -5.57 -15.04
N GLY A 85 11.40 -4.90 -13.97
CA GLY A 85 12.49 -3.92 -13.92
C GLY A 85 12.33 -2.60 -14.67
N LYS A 86 11.18 -2.35 -15.32
CA LYS A 86 10.92 -1.09 -16.02
C LYS A 86 10.04 -0.19 -15.20
N PHE A 87 10.46 1.06 -15.03
CA PHE A 87 9.65 2.11 -14.43
C PHE A 87 10.01 3.48 -14.99
N ALA A 88 9.13 4.47 -14.80
CA ALA A 88 9.39 5.86 -15.13
C ALA A 88 8.63 6.78 -14.18
N PHE A 89 9.36 7.69 -13.55
CA PHE A 89 8.82 8.92 -12.97
C PHE A 89 9.03 10.05 -13.97
N ARG A 90 7.95 10.68 -14.39
CA ARG A 90 7.96 11.84 -15.30
C ARG A 90 7.27 13.00 -14.62
N TRP A 91 8.06 13.99 -14.22
CA TRP A 91 7.51 15.16 -13.53
C TRP A 91 6.80 16.10 -14.49
N ARG A 92 5.63 16.53 -14.10
CA ARG A 92 4.89 17.63 -14.70
C ARG A 92 5.24 18.95 -13.98
N HIS A 93 5.55 18.84 -12.67
CA HIS A 93 5.98 19.95 -11.85
C HIS A 93 7.08 19.45 -10.88
N PRO A 94 8.33 19.96 -11.03
CA PRO A 94 8.85 20.79 -12.12
C PRO A 94 8.84 20.02 -13.46
N ALA A 95 8.56 20.74 -14.56
CA ALA A 95 8.47 20.10 -15.86
C ALA A 95 9.85 19.70 -16.41
N GLY A 96 9.91 18.52 -17.04
CA GLY A 96 11.10 18.02 -17.73
C GLY A 96 11.97 17.10 -16.92
N ASP A 97 11.78 17.00 -15.61
CA ASP A 97 12.49 16.02 -14.78
C ASP A 97 12.01 14.61 -15.09
N VAL A 98 12.94 13.67 -15.20
CA VAL A 98 12.67 12.27 -15.50
C VAL A 98 13.65 11.39 -14.75
N ILE A 99 13.12 10.35 -14.10
CA ILE A 99 13.88 9.19 -13.63
C ILE A 99 13.21 7.96 -14.22
N LEU A 100 13.95 7.17 -14.97
CA LEU A 100 13.38 5.95 -15.56
C LEU A 100 14.41 4.83 -15.68
N ALA A 101 13.90 3.60 -15.74
CA ALA A 101 14.67 2.42 -16.05
C ALA A 101 14.02 1.62 -17.18
N ASP A 102 14.84 1.08 -18.06
CA ASP A 102 14.42 0.23 -19.18
C ASP A 102 14.52 -1.28 -18.88
N GLY A 103 14.91 -1.61 -17.65
CA GLY A 103 15.18 -2.97 -17.17
C GLY A 103 16.68 -3.31 -17.06
N GLN A 104 17.55 -2.49 -17.60
CA GLN A 104 19.01 -2.66 -17.54
C GLN A 104 19.73 -1.40 -17.05
N VAL A 105 19.25 -0.26 -17.49
CA VAL A 105 19.88 1.05 -17.26
C VAL A 105 18.88 1.98 -16.59
N LEU A 106 19.34 2.63 -15.52
CA LEU A 106 18.66 3.74 -14.87
C LEU A 106 19.16 5.06 -15.46
N TRP A 107 18.24 5.92 -15.82
CA TRP A 107 18.50 7.29 -16.22
C TRP A 107 17.87 8.27 -15.23
N ALA A 108 18.64 9.26 -14.80
CA ALA A 108 18.15 10.41 -14.06
C ALA A 108 18.51 11.69 -14.81
N TYR A 109 17.52 12.38 -15.31
CA TYR A 109 17.63 13.69 -15.94
C TYR A 109 16.74 14.67 -15.19
N LEU A 110 17.37 15.55 -14.43
CA LEU A 110 16.69 16.50 -13.54
C LEU A 110 17.11 17.93 -13.87
N PRO A 111 16.65 18.47 -15.01
CA PRO A 111 17.03 19.82 -15.44
C PRO A 111 16.63 20.92 -14.46
N SER A 112 15.65 20.68 -13.60
CA SER A 112 15.25 21.61 -12.56
C SER A 112 16.34 21.88 -11.51
N SER A 113 17.17 20.87 -11.21
CA SER A 113 18.24 20.96 -10.21
C SER A 113 19.64 20.83 -10.80
N SER A 114 19.81 20.12 -11.91
CA SER A 114 21.08 19.86 -12.57
C SER A 114 20.97 20.05 -14.09
N PRO A 115 20.80 21.28 -14.56
CA PRO A 115 20.64 21.54 -15.99
C PRO A 115 21.90 21.13 -16.77
N GLY A 116 21.68 20.56 -17.98
CA GLY A 116 22.78 20.17 -18.87
C GLY A 116 23.47 18.85 -18.54
N GLN A 117 22.98 18.08 -17.57
CA GLN A 117 23.54 16.80 -17.17
C GLN A 117 22.46 15.73 -17.05
N ALA A 118 22.74 14.52 -17.56
CA ALA A 118 21.97 13.32 -17.32
C ALA A 118 22.88 12.26 -16.71
N VAL A 119 22.42 11.61 -15.66
CA VAL A 119 23.14 10.51 -15.00
C VAL A 119 22.62 9.19 -15.55
N ARG A 120 23.53 8.29 -15.88
CA ARG A 120 23.23 6.93 -16.28
C ARG A 120 23.92 5.96 -15.32
N SER A 121 23.18 4.96 -14.84
CA SER A 121 23.78 3.88 -14.05
C SER A 121 23.19 2.52 -14.44
N THR A 122 23.98 1.47 -14.25
CA THR A 122 23.49 0.10 -14.44
C THR A 122 22.66 -0.30 -13.22
N LEU A 123 21.52 -0.94 -13.45
CA LEU A 123 20.70 -1.48 -12.36
C LEU A 123 21.44 -2.67 -11.74
N THR A 124 21.79 -2.54 -10.46
CA THR A 124 22.49 -3.61 -9.72
C THR A 124 21.55 -4.54 -9.00
N GLY A 125 20.29 -4.15 -8.80
CA GLY A 125 19.30 -4.88 -8.02
C GLY A 125 19.58 -4.88 -6.51
N ARG A 126 20.52 -4.06 -6.03
CA ARG A 126 20.82 -3.97 -4.60
C ARG A 126 19.72 -3.25 -3.83
N PRO A 127 19.39 -3.70 -2.61
CA PRO A 127 18.47 -3.02 -1.72
C PRO A 127 18.91 -1.58 -1.44
N GLY A 128 17.97 -0.64 -1.44
CA GLY A 128 18.24 0.79 -1.23
C GLY A 128 18.67 1.56 -2.47
N GLU A 129 18.96 0.87 -3.59
CA GLU A 129 19.36 1.48 -4.86
C GLU A 129 18.21 1.55 -5.87
N SER A 130 17.05 0.93 -5.56
CA SER A 130 15.91 0.96 -6.46
C SER A 130 15.26 2.34 -6.48
N ALA A 131 15.20 2.94 -7.65
CA ALA A 131 14.40 4.14 -7.85
C ALA A 131 12.91 3.83 -8.11
N ASP A 132 12.53 2.56 -8.30
CA ASP A 132 11.14 2.11 -8.25
C ASP A 132 10.71 1.99 -6.78
N VAL A 133 10.00 3.02 -6.31
CA VAL A 133 9.58 3.13 -4.91
C VAL A 133 8.68 1.98 -4.45
N LEU A 134 7.91 1.36 -5.35
CA LEU A 134 7.08 0.22 -4.99
C LEU A 134 7.92 -1.06 -4.90
N ALA A 135 8.79 -1.31 -5.87
CA ALA A 135 9.71 -2.46 -5.87
C ALA A 135 10.63 -2.41 -4.63
N GLU A 136 11.14 -1.23 -4.27
CA GLU A 136 12.01 -1.06 -3.11
C GLU A 136 11.39 -1.60 -1.81
N PHE A 137 10.07 -1.47 -1.64
CA PHE A 137 9.39 -1.85 -0.40
C PHE A 137 8.52 -3.10 -0.50
N LEU A 138 8.28 -3.61 -1.71
CA LEU A 138 7.40 -4.75 -1.94
C LEU A 138 8.10 -5.98 -2.55
N ASP A 139 9.36 -5.85 -2.98
CA ASP A 139 10.17 -7.01 -3.35
C ASP A 139 10.85 -7.60 -2.10
N ASP A 140 10.44 -8.82 -1.75
CA ASP A 140 10.93 -9.58 -0.58
C ASP A 140 10.98 -8.81 0.75
N PRO A 141 9.92 -8.07 1.13
CA PRO A 141 9.95 -7.19 2.29
C PRO A 141 10.16 -7.95 3.62
N ALA A 142 9.70 -9.20 3.72
CA ALA A 142 9.80 -9.99 4.95
C ALA A 142 11.26 -10.27 5.37
N GLN A 143 12.17 -10.38 4.42
CA GLN A 143 13.61 -10.57 4.69
C GLN A 143 14.29 -9.27 5.09
N ARG A 144 13.79 -8.14 4.61
CA ARG A 144 14.44 -6.83 4.73
C ARG A 144 13.90 -5.99 5.90
N PHE A 145 12.62 -6.16 6.23
CA PHE A 145 11.93 -5.30 7.18
C PHE A 145 11.28 -6.08 8.34
N LEU A 146 11.22 -5.41 9.48
CA LEU A 146 10.25 -5.70 10.53
C LEU A 146 8.99 -4.89 10.21
N VAL A 147 7.86 -5.57 10.09
CA VAL A 147 6.58 -4.92 9.80
C VAL A 147 5.72 -4.84 11.05
N SER A 148 5.06 -3.70 11.25
CA SER A 148 4.09 -3.50 12.32
C SER A 148 2.88 -2.72 11.81
N TYR A 149 1.73 -3.01 12.38
CA TYR A 149 0.51 -2.25 12.14
C TYR A 149 0.54 -0.95 12.94
N VAL A 150 0.22 0.17 12.30
CA VAL A 150 0.20 1.47 12.98
C VAL A 150 -1.25 1.81 13.36
N ARG A 151 -2.13 1.93 12.36
CA ARG A 151 -3.53 2.31 12.58
C ARG A 151 -4.36 2.18 11.30
N PRO A 152 -5.69 2.17 11.41
CA PRO A 152 -6.55 2.46 10.27
C PRO A 152 -6.41 3.93 9.87
N ASP A 153 -6.41 4.20 8.57
CA ASP A 153 -6.32 5.56 8.00
C ASP A 153 -7.09 5.60 6.67
N SER A 154 -6.95 6.69 5.95
CA SER A 154 -7.46 6.85 4.59
C SER A 154 -6.47 7.60 3.70
N VAL A 155 -6.54 7.33 2.40
CA VAL A 155 -5.84 8.10 1.38
C VAL A 155 -6.88 8.69 0.44
N GLY A 156 -7.11 9.99 0.58
CA GLY A 156 -8.31 10.62 0.01
C GLY A 156 -9.58 10.01 0.59
N ALA A 157 -10.50 9.56 -0.27
CA ALA A 157 -11.74 8.90 0.15
C ALA A 157 -11.59 7.37 0.31
N ARG A 158 -10.39 6.80 0.19
CA ARG A 158 -10.18 5.34 0.21
C ARG A 158 -9.69 4.88 1.57
N PRO A 159 -10.42 3.99 2.25
CA PRO A 159 -9.96 3.38 3.50
C PRO A 159 -8.67 2.60 3.27
N ALA A 160 -7.70 2.78 4.14
CA ALA A 160 -6.39 2.15 4.05
C ALA A 160 -5.90 1.71 5.44
N ASP A 161 -4.95 0.79 5.45
CA ASP A 161 -4.22 0.40 6.65
C ASP A 161 -2.79 0.92 6.57
N GLU A 162 -2.37 1.61 7.62
CA GLU A 162 -1.03 2.15 7.75
C GLU A 162 -0.12 1.10 8.39
N LEU A 163 0.94 0.73 7.67
CA LEU A 163 1.99 -0.17 8.15
C LEU A 163 3.31 0.57 8.27
N ALA A 164 4.10 0.20 9.28
CA ALA A 164 5.47 0.65 9.42
C ALA A 164 6.43 -0.49 9.06
N LEU A 165 7.40 -0.19 8.21
CA LEU A 165 8.51 -1.04 7.82
C LEU A 165 9.80 -0.45 8.39
N VAL A 166 10.48 -1.21 9.25
CA VAL A 166 11.76 -0.82 9.84
C VAL A 166 12.83 -1.78 9.33
N PRO A 167 13.94 -1.30 8.74
CA PRO A 167 15.01 -2.18 8.29
C PRO A 167 15.49 -3.11 9.41
N ARG A 168 15.64 -4.40 9.12
CA ARG A 168 16.19 -5.38 10.09
C ARG A 168 17.66 -5.06 10.44
N GLN A 169 18.40 -4.55 9.47
CA GLN A 169 19.77 -4.09 9.64
C GLN A 169 19.77 -2.56 9.56
N GLN A 170 19.88 -1.91 10.71
CA GLN A 170 19.91 -0.46 10.76
C GLN A 170 21.25 0.09 10.24
N GLY A 171 21.21 1.23 9.56
CA GLY A 171 22.39 1.92 9.05
C GLY A 171 22.92 1.39 7.70
N THR A 172 22.38 0.32 7.16
CA THR A 172 22.75 -0.21 5.83
C THR A 172 21.95 0.43 4.70
N LEU A 173 20.79 1.02 5.02
CA LEU A 173 19.89 1.65 4.06
C LEU A 173 19.82 3.16 4.32
N PRO A 174 19.54 3.98 3.30
CA PRO A 174 19.49 5.44 3.44
C PRO A 174 18.31 5.94 4.27
N TYR A 175 17.42 5.06 4.70
CA TYR A 175 16.23 5.38 5.48
C TYR A 175 16.16 4.55 6.77
N ARG A 176 15.54 5.13 7.79
CA ARG A 176 15.37 4.51 9.13
C ARG A 176 14.03 3.81 9.28
N ARG A 177 13.00 4.32 8.62
CA ARG A 177 11.62 3.83 8.71
C ARG A 177 10.87 4.22 7.45
N VAL A 178 10.00 3.36 7.02
CA VAL A 178 9.06 3.62 5.93
C VAL A 178 7.65 3.35 6.42
N LEU A 179 6.71 4.21 6.07
CA LEU A 179 5.28 3.99 6.26
C LEU A 179 4.65 3.74 4.90
N ILE A 180 3.79 2.74 4.82
CA ILE A 180 2.99 2.46 3.63
C ILE A 180 1.51 2.42 3.99
N TRP A 181 0.67 2.93 3.10
CA TRP A 181 -0.78 2.88 3.21
C TRP A 181 -1.32 1.92 2.16
N VAL A 182 -1.84 0.79 2.64
CA VAL A 182 -2.39 -0.27 1.81
C VAL A 182 -3.91 -0.10 1.76
N ASP A 183 -4.45 0.06 0.57
CA ASP A 183 -5.88 0.20 0.34
C ASP A 183 -6.61 -1.10 0.68
N ARG A 184 -7.70 -1.00 1.46
CA ARG A 184 -8.46 -2.17 1.91
C ARG A 184 -9.25 -2.86 0.80
N ALA A 185 -9.56 -2.16 -0.29
CA ALA A 185 -10.39 -2.71 -1.36
C ALA A 185 -9.60 -3.53 -2.38
N ASP A 186 -8.37 -3.10 -2.70
CA ASP A 186 -7.57 -3.71 -3.78
C ASP A 186 -6.14 -4.09 -3.36
N SER A 187 -5.77 -3.83 -2.11
CA SER A 187 -4.44 -4.06 -1.54
C SER A 187 -3.31 -3.29 -2.25
N LEU A 188 -3.62 -2.28 -3.06
CA LEU A 188 -2.59 -1.45 -3.68
C LEU A 188 -2.04 -0.45 -2.68
N VAL A 189 -0.74 -0.21 -2.74
CA VAL A 189 -0.11 0.86 -1.96
C VAL A 189 -0.45 2.20 -2.60
N ARG A 190 -1.10 3.09 -1.82
CA ARG A 190 -1.53 4.43 -2.25
C ARG A 190 -0.61 5.53 -1.77
N ARG A 191 0.12 5.31 -0.70
CA ARG A 191 1.04 6.29 -0.12
C ARG A 191 2.24 5.57 0.45
N VAL A 192 3.40 6.18 0.23
CA VAL A 192 4.66 5.78 0.86
C VAL A 192 5.25 7.01 1.53
N GLU A 193 5.70 6.89 2.77
CA GLU A 193 6.47 7.92 3.47
C GLU A 193 7.80 7.33 3.92
N ILE A 194 8.88 7.93 3.46
CA ILE A 194 10.25 7.51 3.72
C ILE A 194 10.88 8.49 4.70
N ASN A 195 11.27 7.99 5.87
CA ASN A 195 11.99 8.75 6.86
C ASN A 195 13.49 8.45 6.70
N GLU A 196 14.22 9.38 6.10
CA GLU A 196 15.63 9.22 5.76
C GLU A 196 16.55 9.32 6.98
N GLY A 197 17.74 8.76 6.88
CA GLY A 197 18.76 8.86 7.92
C GLY A 197 19.19 10.29 8.22
N SER A 198 19.13 11.18 7.23
CA SER A 198 19.36 12.63 7.32
C SER A 198 18.32 13.37 8.17
N GLY A 199 17.14 12.77 8.41
CA GLY A 199 15.97 13.42 9.00
C GLY A 199 15.02 14.00 7.97
N ALA A 200 15.34 13.93 6.68
CA ALA A 200 14.41 14.30 5.62
C ALA A 200 13.25 13.30 5.56
N VAL A 201 12.07 13.82 5.21
CA VAL A 201 10.86 13.03 5.04
C VAL A 201 10.35 13.23 3.63
N ARG A 202 10.27 12.11 2.90
CA ARG A 202 9.72 12.07 1.55
C ARG A 202 8.40 11.30 1.57
N ARG A 203 7.33 11.95 1.17
CA ARG A 203 6.00 11.33 1.03
C ARG A 203 5.60 11.29 -0.43
N ILE A 204 5.25 10.13 -0.92
CA ILE A 204 4.77 9.92 -2.30
C ILE A 204 3.33 9.40 -2.21
N LEU A 205 2.42 10.14 -2.80
CA LEU A 205 1.02 9.77 -2.97
C LEU A 205 0.83 9.28 -4.40
N LEU A 206 0.17 8.13 -4.56
CA LEU A 206 -0.22 7.57 -5.86
C LEU A 206 -1.73 7.65 -6.01
N ASP A 207 -2.17 8.38 -7.01
CA ASP A 207 -3.58 8.56 -7.33
C ASP A 207 -3.89 8.03 -8.74
N GLN A 208 -5.18 7.87 -9.06
CA GLN A 208 -5.63 7.38 -10.36
C GLN A 208 -4.92 6.09 -10.81
N ILE A 209 -4.61 5.19 -9.87
CA ILE A 209 -3.88 3.96 -10.17
C ILE A 209 -4.69 3.08 -11.12
N ARG A 210 -4.06 2.69 -12.23
CA ARG A 210 -4.57 1.73 -13.22
C ARG A 210 -3.54 0.62 -13.38
N VAL A 211 -3.96 -0.60 -13.14
CA VAL A 211 -3.12 -1.79 -13.30
C VAL A 211 -3.48 -2.55 -14.56
N ASN A 212 -2.51 -3.27 -15.12
CA ASN A 212 -2.68 -4.14 -16.28
C ASN A 212 -3.22 -3.41 -17.52
N VAL A 213 -2.86 -2.12 -17.67
CA VAL A 213 -3.17 -1.32 -18.86
C VAL A 213 -1.96 -1.29 -19.81
N PRO A 214 -2.18 -1.23 -21.13
CA PRO A 214 -1.07 -1.10 -22.08
C PRO A 214 -0.23 0.15 -21.83
N ILE A 215 1.09 -0.01 -21.79
CA ILE A 215 2.07 1.09 -21.71
C ILE A 215 3.00 0.93 -22.90
N PRO A 216 3.17 1.96 -23.76
CA PRO A 216 4.06 1.86 -24.90
C PRO A 216 5.52 1.74 -24.45
N ALA A 217 6.31 0.94 -25.16
CA ALA A 217 7.73 0.72 -24.82
C ALA A 217 8.54 2.03 -24.78
N SER A 218 8.17 3.04 -25.58
CA SER A 218 8.78 4.37 -25.60
C SER A 218 8.65 5.12 -24.27
N ALA A 219 7.69 4.73 -23.42
CA ALA A 219 7.53 5.33 -22.09
C ALA A 219 8.75 5.07 -21.18
N PHE A 220 9.50 3.99 -21.43
CA PHE A 220 10.68 3.60 -20.68
C PHE A 220 11.99 3.87 -21.40
N MET A 221 11.96 4.70 -22.44
CA MET A 221 13.13 5.10 -23.20
C MET A 221 13.48 6.55 -22.90
N PHE A 222 14.79 6.79 -22.71
CA PHE A 222 15.34 8.15 -22.58
C PHE A 222 16.39 8.39 -23.61
N ARG A 223 16.34 9.55 -24.23
CA ARG A 223 17.40 10.06 -25.12
C ARG A 223 17.81 11.42 -24.60
N PRO A 224 19.08 11.59 -24.18
CA PRO A 224 19.55 12.88 -23.72
C PRO A 224 19.32 13.96 -24.77
N PRO A 225 18.79 15.13 -24.39
CA PRO A 225 18.66 16.25 -25.28
C PRO A 225 20.04 16.70 -25.83
N LYS A 226 20.03 17.37 -26.97
CA LYS A 226 21.25 17.91 -27.57
C LYS A 226 21.95 18.87 -26.60
N GLY A 227 23.26 18.65 -26.40
CA GLY A 227 24.07 19.47 -25.48
C GLY A 227 24.05 19.02 -24.02
N VAL A 228 23.24 18.02 -23.66
CA VAL A 228 23.27 17.41 -22.34
C VAL A 228 24.43 16.44 -22.21
N ARG A 229 25.25 16.62 -21.18
CA ARG A 229 26.36 15.72 -20.86
C ARG A 229 25.84 14.47 -20.15
N VAL A 230 26.23 13.31 -20.64
CA VAL A 230 25.96 12.05 -19.93
C VAL A 230 27.09 11.76 -18.96
N VAL A 231 26.74 11.47 -17.71
CA VAL A 231 27.65 11.07 -16.65
C VAL A 231 27.31 9.63 -16.24
N ASP A 232 28.28 8.73 -16.37
CA ASP A 232 28.12 7.37 -15.86
C ASP A 232 28.40 7.37 -14.36
N ALA A 233 27.39 6.97 -13.56
CA ALA A 233 27.59 6.74 -12.14
C ALA A 233 28.38 5.45 -11.95
N SER A 234 29.60 5.57 -11.44
CA SER A 234 30.40 4.44 -10.98
C SER A 234 29.87 4.00 -9.62
N HIS A 235 29.62 2.72 -9.46
CA HIS A 235 29.25 2.08 -8.19
C HIS A 235 30.46 1.46 -7.52
#